data_549f0f77449d1216d5e2c64fd30b4b29
#
_entry.id   549f0f77449d1216d5e2c64fd30b4b29
#
_cell.length_a   1.000
_cell.length_b   1.000
_cell.length_c   1.000
_cell.angle_alpha   90.00
_cell.angle_beta   90.00
_cell.angle_gamma   90.00
#
_symmetry.space_group_name_H-M   'P 1'
#
loop_
_entity.id
_entity.type
_entity.pdbx_description
1 polymer ?
#
loop_
_entity_poly.entity_id
_entity_poly.type
_entity_poly.pdbx_seq_one_letter_code
_entity_poly.pdbx_strand_id
1 'polypeptide(L)'
;WRFDGSALNGVRIQRLKDKLGNRSNSSSEVEFDRSEAALVGTAGRGIAILVEMAGFTRLQCVVGSAALMRAGLVQAIHWARGRRAFGKWLIDQPLMQQVLGDLALESEAALQLMLRLAQSFDAPAEDIVERAWARVLTPAAKLWVCKRALSASAEAMEVLGGNGYVETGLMARLYREAPVNSIWEGSGNVMALDVLRAAQREAAPLQAWFDT
;
A
#
# COMPACT_ATOMS: atom_id res chain seq x y z
N TRP A 1 -7.11 -11.99 -27.89
CA TRP A 1 -7.35 -13.12 -28.78
C TRP A 1 -8.22 -14.17 -28.09
N ARG A 2 -9.02 -14.93 -28.83
CA ARG A 2 -9.69 -16.14 -28.37
C ARG A 2 -8.66 -17.22 -28.06
N PHE A 3 -9.00 -18.23 -27.27
CA PHE A 3 -8.06 -19.26 -26.85
C PHE A 3 -7.49 -20.06 -28.02
N ASP A 4 -8.24 -20.21 -29.09
CA ASP A 4 -7.80 -20.86 -30.33
C ASP A 4 -6.99 -19.96 -31.27
N GLY A 5 -6.81 -18.68 -30.93
CA GLY A 5 -6.10 -17.70 -31.73
C GLY A 5 -6.83 -17.23 -33.01
N SER A 6 -8.07 -17.66 -33.22
CA SER A 6 -8.81 -17.43 -34.49
C SER A 6 -9.23 -15.98 -34.69
N ALA A 7 -9.47 -15.22 -33.63
CA ALA A 7 -9.95 -13.85 -33.67
C ALA A 7 -9.62 -13.08 -32.38
N LEU A 8 -9.79 -11.75 -32.42
CA LEU A 8 -9.77 -10.93 -31.21
C LEU A 8 -10.96 -11.30 -30.31
N ASN A 9 -10.71 -11.40 -28.99
CA ASN A 9 -11.76 -11.64 -28.04
C ASN A 9 -12.66 -10.40 -27.92
N GLY A 10 -13.90 -10.59 -27.50
CA GLY A 10 -14.91 -9.51 -27.36
C GLY A 10 -14.68 -8.61 -26.14
N VAL A 11 -13.47 -8.08 -26.00
CA VAL A 11 -13.08 -7.13 -24.94
C VAL A 11 -12.98 -5.74 -25.52
N ARG A 12 -13.79 -4.81 -25.01
CA ARG A 12 -13.82 -3.42 -25.47
C ARG A 12 -13.36 -2.50 -24.34
N ILE A 13 -12.27 -1.77 -24.55
CA ILE A 13 -11.81 -0.71 -23.66
C ILE A 13 -12.59 0.56 -24.03
N GLN A 14 -13.47 1.00 -23.14
CA GLN A 14 -14.29 2.18 -23.34
C GLN A 14 -13.48 3.45 -23.04
N ARG A 15 -12.69 3.42 -21.98
CA ARG A 15 -11.91 4.58 -21.55
C ARG A 15 -10.72 4.15 -20.69
N LEU A 16 -9.56 4.80 -20.91
CA LEU A 16 -8.46 4.81 -19.94
C LEU A 16 -8.70 5.92 -18.92
N LYS A 17 -8.50 5.61 -17.64
CA LYS A 17 -8.66 6.60 -16.56
C LYS A 17 -7.44 7.51 -16.48
N ASP A 18 -7.64 8.82 -16.55
CA ASP A 18 -6.62 9.81 -16.22
C ASP A 18 -6.56 9.92 -14.67
N LYS A 19 -5.44 9.56 -14.09
CA LYS A 19 -5.27 9.41 -12.64
C LYS A 19 -4.24 10.40 -12.12
N LEU A 20 -4.35 10.75 -10.84
CA LEU A 20 -3.38 11.58 -10.12
C LEU A 20 -1.99 10.94 -10.12
N GLY A 21 -1.90 9.67 -9.77
CA GLY A 21 -0.70 8.85 -9.73
C GLY A 21 -0.95 7.45 -10.29
N ASN A 22 0.00 6.53 -10.11
CA ASN A 22 -0.07 5.16 -10.60
C ASN A 22 -0.35 5.08 -12.11
N ARG A 23 0.24 5.99 -12.88
CA ARG A 23 -0.04 6.16 -14.31
C ARG A 23 0.56 5.05 -15.17
N SER A 24 1.57 4.35 -14.67
CA SER A 24 2.14 3.18 -15.33
C SER A 24 1.19 1.98 -15.35
N ASN A 25 0.20 1.95 -14.46
CA ASN A 25 -0.87 0.97 -14.48
C ASN A 25 -2.07 1.52 -15.25
N SER A 26 -2.40 0.89 -16.38
CA SER A 26 -3.51 1.28 -17.25
C SER A 26 -4.85 0.84 -16.65
N SER A 27 -5.45 1.67 -15.80
CA SER A 27 -6.82 1.45 -15.32
C SER A 27 -7.81 1.87 -16.39
N SER A 28 -8.74 0.97 -16.72
CA SER A 28 -9.69 1.19 -17.83
C SER A 28 -11.11 0.77 -17.44
N GLU A 29 -12.07 1.32 -18.17
CA GLU A 29 -13.44 0.84 -18.18
C GLU A 29 -13.54 -0.16 -19.33
N VAL A 30 -13.91 -1.40 -18.99
CA VAL A 30 -13.92 -2.53 -19.91
C VAL A 30 -15.31 -3.12 -20.02
N GLU A 31 -15.75 -3.39 -21.23
CA GLU A 31 -16.95 -4.15 -21.52
C GLU A 31 -16.59 -5.48 -22.19
N PHE A 32 -17.35 -6.52 -21.84
CA PHE A 32 -17.21 -7.84 -22.42
C PHE A 32 -18.42 -8.13 -23.33
N ASP A 33 -18.18 -8.33 -24.62
CA ASP A 33 -19.20 -8.67 -25.61
C ASP A 33 -18.95 -10.07 -26.13
N ARG A 34 -19.67 -11.06 -25.60
CA ARG A 34 -19.51 -12.47 -25.93
C ARG A 34 -18.07 -12.95 -25.87
N SER A 35 -17.35 -12.45 -24.88
CA SER A 35 -15.95 -12.80 -24.66
C SER A 35 -15.82 -14.25 -24.23
N GLU A 36 -14.88 -14.95 -24.84
CA GLU A 36 -14.44 -16.26 -24.39
C GLU A 36 -13.69 -16.12 -23.07
N ALA A 37 -14.01 -16.94 -22.09
CA ALA A 37 -13.42 -16.91 -20.76
C ALA A 37 -13.27 -18.30 -20.19
N ALA A 38 -12.26 -18.50 -19.35
CA ALA A 38 -12.09 -19.70 -18.55
C ALA A 38 -12.56 -19.46 -17.11
N LEU A 39 -13.25 -20.42 -16.53
CA LEU A 39 -13.64 -20.36 -15.13
C LEU A 39 -12.42 -20.63 -14.25
N VAL A 40 -12.16 -19.73 -13.30
CA VAL A 40 -11.14 -19.90 -12.25
C VAL A 40 -11.84 -20.34 -10.96
N GLY A 41 -11.48 -21.52 -10.46
CA GLY A 41 -12.06 -22.09 -9.25
C GLY A 41 -13.43 -22.77 -9.48
N THR A 42 -14.25 -22.84 -8.43
CA THR A 42 -15.53 -23.55 -8.46
C THR A 42 -16.67 -22.61 -8.84
N ALA A 43 -17.57 -23.06 -9.71
CA ALA A 43 -18.77 -22.32 -10.09
C ALA A 43 -19.59 -21.93 -8.84
N GLY A 44 -20.09 -20.69 -8.81
CA GLY A 44 -20.83 -20.13 -7.68
C GLY A 44 -19.97 -19.60 -6.53
N ARG A 45 -18.64 -19.78 -6.55
CA ARG A 45 -17.71 -19.31 -5.51
C ARG A 45 -16.88 -18.08 -5.88
N GLY A 46 -17.18 -17.41 -6.98
CA GLY A 46 -16.38 -16.29 -7.49
C GLY A 46 -16.16 -15.17 -6.48
N ILE A 47 -17.19 -14.76 -5.73
CA ILE A 47 -17.04 -13.72 -4.70
C ILE A 47 -16.06 -14.13 -3.61
N ALA A 48 -16.09 -15.39 -3.14
CA ALA A 48 -15.18 -15.88 -2.12
C ALA A 48 -13.71 -15.84 -2.61
N ILE A 49 -13.47 -16.25 -3.85
CA ILE A 49 -12.14 -16.22 -4.49
C ILE A 49 -11.65 -14.78 -4.64
N LEU A 50 -12.52 -13.86 -5.07
CA LEU A 50 -12.15 -12.44 -5.17
C LEU A 50 -11.83 -11.79 -3.82
N VAL A 51 -12.54 -12.17 -2.75
CA VAL A 51 -12.25 -11.69 -1.39
C VAL A 51 -10.90 -12.22 -0.88
N GLU A 52 -10.58 -13.47 -1.19
CA GLU A 52 -9.26 -14.05 -0.86
C GLU A 52 -8.13 -13.30 -1.61
N MET A 53 -8.29 -13.09 -2.91
CA MET A 53 -7.36 -12.27 -3.72
C MET A 53 -7.21 -10.86 -3.13
N ALA A 54 -8.29 -10.25 -2.65
CA ALA A 54 -8.24 -8.92 -2.02
C ALA A 54 -7.36 -8.88 -0.76
N GLY A 55 -7.14 -9.99 -0.06
CA GLY A 55 -6.16 -10.10 1.01
C GLY A 55 -4.74 -9.80 0.52
N PHE A 56 -4.34 -10.43 -0.57
CA PHE A 56 -3.01 -10.22 -1.18
C PHE A 56 -2.85 -8.80 -1.75
N THR A 57 -3.86 -8.26 -2.42
CA THR A 57 -3.78 -6.89 -2.95
C THR A 57 -3.75 -5.83 -1.85
N ARG A 58 -4.38 -6.08 -0.70
CA ARG A 58 -4.25 -5.24 0.50
C ARG A 58 -2.85 -5.30 1.10
N LEU A 59 -2.24 -6.48 1.18
CA LEU A 59 -0.83 -6.61 1.56
C LEU A 59 0.06 -5.79 0.61
N GLN A 60 -0.16 -5.85 -0.70
CA GLN A 60 0.57 -5.04 -1.68
C GLN A 60 0.39 -3.52 -1.45
N CYS A 61 -0.79 -3.06 -1.01
CA CYS A 61 -0.97 -1.65 -0.61
C CYS A 61 -0.07 -1.27 0.58
N VAL A 62 0.08 -2.17 1.57
CA VAL A 62 0.96 -1.96 2.73
C VAL A 62 2.42 -1.91 2.30
N VAL A 63 2.86 -2.89 1.50
CA VAL A 63 4.23 -2.96 0.95
C VAL A 63 4.57 -1.71 0.15
N GLY A 64 3.69 -1.33 -0.79
CA GLY A 64 3.89 -0.13 -1.62
C GLY A 64 3.95 1.15 -0.80
N SER A 65 3.11 1.29 0.22
CA SER A 65 3.09 2.46 1.10
C SER A 65 4.34 2.56 1.98
N ALA A 66 4.79 1.46 2.57
CA ALA A 66 6.05 1.41 3.32
C ALA A 66 7.25 1.74 2.42
N ALA A 67 7.26 1.23 1.19
CA ALA A 67 8.30 1.54 0.20
C ALA A 67 8.32 3.03 -0.19
N LEU A 68 7.14 3.67 -0.36
CA LEU A 68 7.04 5.12 -0.63
C LEU A 68 7.60 5.94 0.54
N MET A 69 7.27 5.59 1.79
CA MET A 69 7.80 6.25 2.98
C MET A 69 9.33 6.13 3.04
N ARG A 70 9.87 4.95 2.79
CA ARG A 70 11.32 4.71 2.76
C ARG A 70 12.00 5.49 1.63
N ALA A 71 11.43 5.51 0.44
CA ALA A 71 11.97 6.25 -0.69
C ALA A 71 11.99 7.76 -0.40
N GLY A 72 10.91 8.32 0.17
CA GLY A 72 10.84 9.71 0.58
C GLY A 72 11.90 10.07 1.62
N LEU A 73 12.04 9.26 2.67
CA LEU A 73 13.05 9.44 3.72
C LEU A 73 14.48 9.45 3.15
N VAL A 74 14.80 8.52 2.26
CA VAL A 74 16.14 8.45 1.64
C VAL A 74 16.44 9.72 0.86
N GLN A 75 15.50 10.24 0.09
CA GLN A 75 15.65 11.50 -0.64
C GLN A 75 15.80 12.69 0.31
N ALA A 76 15.00 12.76 1.37
CA ALA A 76 15.07 13.81 2.37
C ALA A 76 16.42 13.85 3.10
N ILE A 77 16.92 12.69 3.55
CA ILE A 77 18.24 12.59 4.20
C ILE A 77 19.35 12.96 3.22
N HIS A 78 19.31 12.46 1.98
CA HIS A 78 20.32 12.79 0.97
C HIS A 78 20.38 14.30 0.73
N TRP A 79 19.23 14.93 0.56
CA TRP A 79 19.14 16.38 0.38
C TRP A 79 19.67 17.15 1.59
N ALA A 80 19.25 16.79 2.79
CA ALA A 80 19.68 17.47 4.02
C ALA A 80 21.18 17.39 4.26
N ARG A 81 21.85 16.31 3.83
CA ARG A 81 23.31 16.15 3.89
C ARG A 81 24.05 17.01 2.86
N GLY A 82 23.43 17.29 1.72
CA GLY A 82 24.06 18.04 0.63
C GLY A 82 23.70 19.53 0.58
N ARG A 83 22.72 19.99 1.36
CA ARG A 83 22.23 21.38 1.32
C ARG A 83 22.69 22.17 2.54
N ARG A 84 23.26 23.35 2.32
CA ARG A 84 23.55 24.35 3.37
C ARG A 84 22.52 25.47 3.33
N ALA A 85 22.04 25.85 4.50
CA ALA A 85 21.21 27.03 4.71
C ALA A 85 21.43 27.55 6.14
N PHE A 86 21.28 28.87 6.35
CA PHE A 86 21.46 29.52 7.65
C PHE A 86 22.80 29.19 8.31
N GLY A 87 23.88 29.13 7.50
CA GLY A 87 25.24 28.90 7.97
C GLY A 87 25.64 27.44 8.29
N LYS A 88 24.70 26.47 8.23
CA LYS A 88 24.96 25.05 8.54
C LYS A 88 24.44 24.15 7.44
N TRP A 89 24.83 22.86 7.46
CA TRP A 89 24.14 21.83 6.69
C TRP A 89 22.73 21.65 7.25
N LEU A 90 21.74 21.34 6.40
CA LEU A 90 20.37 21.12 6.87
C LEU A 90 20.32 19.97 7.88
N ILE A 91 21.09 18.91 7.66
CA ILE A 91 21.15 17.75 8.57
C ILE A 91 21.63 18.14 9.99
N ASP A 92 22.36 19.25 10.14
CA ASP A 92 22.89 19.76 11.43
C ASP A 92 21.95 20.77 12.10
N GLN A 93 20.81 21.09 11.49
CA GLN A 93 19.80 21.96 12.05
C GLN A 93 18.90 21.17 13.02
N PRO A 94 18.71 21.60 14.28
CA PRO A 94 17.98 20.83 15.27
C PRO A 94 16.54 20.47 14.86
N LEU A 95 15.80 21.42 14.27
CA LEU A 95 14.45 21.16 13.79
C LEU A 95 14.43 20.17 12.62
N MET A 96 15.41 20.22 11.73
CA MET A 96 15.53 19.26 10.63
C MET A 96 15.88 17.86 11.15
N GLN A 97 16.70 17.75 12.17
CA GLN A 97 17.00 16.46 12.82
C GLN A 97 15.73 15.85 13.42
N GLN A 98 14.88 16.65 14.04
CA GLN A 98 13.60 16.19 14.55
C GLN A 98 12.70 15.68 13.43
N VAL A 99 12.51 16.45 12.36
CA VAL A 99 11.71 16.05 11.19
C VAL A 99 12.20 14.75 10.58
N LEU A 100 13.52 14.64 10.34
CA LEU A 100 14.12 13.44 9.78
C LEU A 100 14.03 12.25 10.74
N GLY A 101 14.12 12.49 12.05
CA GLY A 101 13.94 11.48 13.08
C GLY A 101 12.50 10.93 13.07
N ASP A 102 11.50 11.80 13.02
CA ASP A 102 10.10 11.41 12.95
C ASP A 102 9.79 10.63 11.67
N LEU A 103 10.29 11.08 10.52
CA LEU A 103 10.17 10.36 9.24
C LEU A 103 10.85 8.98 9.30
N ALA A 104 11.98 8.87 9.97
CA ALA A 104 12.70 7.61 10.13
C ALA A 104 11.90 6.62 11.00
N LEU A 105 11.35 7.07 12.12
CA LEU A 105 10.50 6.26 13.00
C LEU A 105 9.24 5.78 12.28
N GLU A 106 8.57 6.66 11.54
CA GLU A 106 7.39 6.29 10.75
C GLU A 106 7.72 5.24 9.68
N SER A 107 8.82 5.44 8.96
CA SER A 107 9.28 4.50 7.92
C SER A 107 9.65 3.14 8.51
N GLU A 108 10.34 3.13 9.66
CA GLU A 108 10.73 1.89 10.33
C GLU A 108 9.51 1.15 10.89
N ALA A 109 8.60 1.85 11.56
CA ALA A 109 7.37 1.25 12.08
C ALA A 109 6.51 0.64 10.95
N ALA A 110 6.40 1.33 9.80
CA ALA A 110 5.70 0.81 8.63
C ALA A 110 6.38 -0.45 8.07
N LEU A 111 7.72 -0.46 8.02
CA LEU A 111 8.51 -1.61 7.56
C LEU A 111 8.31 -2.82 8.49
N GLN A 112 8.43 -2.65 9.80
CA GLN A 112 8.27 -3.73 10.78
C GLN A 112 6.85 -4.33 10.73
N LEU A 113 5.83 -3.47 10.66
CA LEU A 113 4.44 -3.93 10.54
C LEU A 113 4.20 -4.68 9.22
N MET A 114 4.78 -4.21 8.13
CA MET A 114 4.69 -4.86 6.82
C MET A 114 5.37 -6.24 6.84
N LEU A 115 6.57 -6.35 7.42
CA LEU A 115 7.29 -7.62 7.54
C LEU A 115 6.54 -8.60 8.44
N ARG A 116 6.01 -8.14 9.58
CA ARG A 116 5.18 -8.97 10.45
C ARG A 116 3.93 -9.50 9.74
N LEU A 117 3.28 -8.65 8.94
CA LEU A 117 2.13 -9.06 8.15
C LEU A 117 2.53 -10.08 7.06
N ALA A 118 3.62 -9.84 6.33
CA ALA A 118 4.12 -10.77 5.32
C ALA A 118 4.43 -12.14 5.91
N GLN A 119 5.04 -12.20 7.10
CA GLN A 119 5.29 -13.44 7.82
C GLN A 119 4.01 -14.25 8.04
N SER A 120 2.89 -13.59 8.39
CA SER A 120 1.60 -14.27 8.57
C SER A 120 1.04 -14.82 7.25
N PHE A 121 1.35 -14.20 6.10
CA PHE A 121 0.97 -14.72 4.78
C PHE A 121 1.85 -15.90 4.33
N ASP A 122 3.09 -15.97 4.77
CA ASP A 122 4.04 -17.04 4.46
C ASP A 122 3.85 -18.27 5.37
N ALA A 123 3.07 -18.15 6.43
CA ALA A 123 2.84 -19.23 7.39
C ALA A 123 2.04 -20.40 6.77
N PRO A 124 2.25 -21.64 7.23
CA PRO A 124 1.46 -22.78 6.78
C PRO A 124 -0.05 -22.59 6.98
N ALA A 125 -0.84 -23.15 6.09
CA ALA A 125 -2.30 -23.01 6.14
C ALA A 125 -2.92 -23.62 7.42
N GLU A 126 -2.21 -24.53 8.08
CA GLU A 126 -2.60 -25.18 9.33
C GLU A 126 -2.33 -24.30 10.56
N ASP A 127 -1.52 -23.24 10.44
CA ASP A 127 -1.23 -22.32 11.54
C ASP A 127 -2.42 -21.36 11.75
N ILE A 128 -3.27 -21.75 12.68
CA ILE A 128 -4.51 -21.05 13.02
C ILE A 128 -4.22 -19.64 13.56
N VAL A 129 -3.13 -19.49 14.33
CA VAL A 129 -2.76 -18.22 14.96
C VAL A 129 -2.26 -17.24 13.91
N GLU A 130 -1.36 -17.65 13.03
CA GLU A 130 -0.87 -16.78 11.95
C GLU A 130 -1.96 -16.43 10.96
N ARG A 131 -2.90 -17.32 10.67
CA ARG A 131 -4.09 -17.00 9.87
C ARG A 131 -4.98 -15.95 10.54
N ALA A 132 -5.19 -16.05 11.85
CA ALA A 132 -5.93 -15.04 12.61
C ALA A 132 -5.21 -13.69 12.59
N TRP A 133 -3.88 -13.68 12.76
CA TRP A 133 -3.07 -12.47 12.59
C TRP A 133 -3.18 -11.89 11.20
N ALA A 134 -2.99 -12.67 10.13
CA ALA A 134 -3.17 -12.21 8.76
C ALA A 134 -4.55 -11.57 8.57
N ARG A 135 -5.61 -12.20 9.11
CA ARG A 135 -6.98 -11.71 8.97
C ARG A 135 -7.22 -10.37 9.67
N VAL A 136 -6.63 -10.13 10.84
CA VAL A 136 -6.80 -8.89 11.62
C VAL A 136 -5.81 -7.82 11.20
N LEU A 137 -4.54 -8.18 11.00
CA LEU A 137 -3.50 -7.21 10.66
C LEU A 137 -3.63 -6.65 9.24
N THR A 138 -4.14 -7.41 8.28
CA THR A 138 -4.27 -6.92 6.90
C THR A 138 -5.06 -5.61 6.82
N PRO A 139 -6.31 -5.52 7.30
CA PRO A 139 -7.05 -4.27 7.26
C PRO A 139 -6.46 -3.21 8.20
N ALA A 140 -5.90 -3.60 9.36
CA ALA A 140 -5.29 -2.68 10.32
C ALA A 140 -4.02 -2.03 9.74
N ALA A 141 -3.11 -2.83 9.19
CA ALA A 141 -1.89 -2.35 8.57
C ALA A 141 -2.20 -1.48 7.34
N LYS A 142 -3.15 -1.91 6.50
CA LYS A 142 -3.57 -1.11 5.35
C LYS A 142 -4.12 0.24 5.79
N LEU A 143 -5.00 0.28 6.79
CA LEU A 143 -5.54 1.53 7.32
C LEU A 143 -4.41 2.44 7.82
N TRP A 144 -3.51 1.90 8.64
CA TRP A 144 -2.49 2.70 9.30
C TRP A 144 -1.39 3.13 8.33
N VAL A 145 -0.71 2.19 7.66
CA VAL A 145 0.46 2.47 6.80
C VAL A 145 0.09 3.34 5.61
N CYS A 146 -1.03 3.02 4.91
CA CYS A 146 -1.42 3.78 3.72
C CYS A 146 -1.85 5.22 4.06
N LYS A 147 -2.45 5.45 5.23
CA LYS A 147 -2.79 6.81 5.69
C LYS A 147 -1.54 7.60 6.05
N ARG A 148 -0.59 7.00 6.74
CA ARG A 148 0.63 7.66 7.18
C ARG A 148 1.58 7.93 6.01
N ALA A 149 1.58 7.12 4.98
CA ALA A 149 2.38 7.34 3.78
C ALA A 149 2.06 8.68 3.08
N LEU A 150 0.82 9.19 3.17
CA LEU A 150 0.49 10.51 2.64
C LEU A 150 1.23 11.62 3.36
N SER A 151 1.10 11.68 4.69
CA SER A 151 1.75 12.72 5.51
C SER A 151 3.27 12.60 5.45
N ALA A 152 3.82 11.39 5.52
CA ALA A 152 5.25 11.15 5.40
C ALA A 152 5.81 11.58 4.02
N SER A 153 5.07 11.33 2.94
CA SER A 153 5.48 11.78 1.60
C SER A 153 5.44 13.30 1.45
N ALA A 154 4.44 13.97 2.06
CA ALA A 154 4.34 15.42 2.07
C ALA A 154 5.50 16.05 2.85
N GLU A 155 5.75 15.58 4.06
CA GLU A 155 6.83 16.06 4.93
C GLU A 155 8.21 15.85 4.28
N ALA A 156 8.45 14.67 3.71
CA ALA A 156 9.68 14.39 2.98
C ALA A 156 9.87 15.34 1.77
N MET A 157 8.78 15.70 1.08
CA MET A 157 8.80 16.68 -0.01
C MET A 157 9.17 18.07 0.50
N GLU A 158 8.64 18.51 1.66
CA GLU A 158 8.94 19.79 2.28
C GLU A 158 10.42 19.93 2.65
N VAL A 159 11.08 18.85 3.08
CA VAL A 159 12.53 18.85 3.36
C VAL A 159 13.34 19.34 2.16
N LEU A 160 12.91 19.04 0.93
CA LEU A 160 13.59 19.47 -0.29
C LEU A 160 13.21 20.90 -0.70
N GLY A 161 12.22 21.53 -0.04
CA GLY A 161 11.70 22.83 -0.42
C GLY A 161 11.13 22.83 -1.85
N GLY A 162 11.32 23.90 -2.60
CA GLY A 162 10.83 24.00 -3.98
C GLY A 162 11.32 22.87 -4.91
N ASN A 163 12.49 22.30 -4.64
CA ASN A 163 13.01 21.16 -5.42
C ASN A 163 12.22 19.86 -5.19
N GLY A 164 11.53 19.73 -4.05
CA GLY A 164 10.62 18.61 -3.80
C GLY A 164 9.31 18.68 -4.61
N TYR A 165 8.92 19.89 -5.00
CA TYR A 165 7.62 20.14 -5.63
C TYR A 165 7.67 20.10 -7.18
N VAL A 166 8.85 20.22 -7.77
CA VAL A 166 9.00 20.24 -9.23
C VAL A 166 9.04 18.83 -9.83
N GLU A 167 8.49 18.67 -11.03
CA GLU A 167 8.33 17.39 -11.73
C GLU A 167 9.66 16.75 -12.17
N THR A 168 10.74 17.50 -12.23
CA THR A 168 12.07 16.98 -12.58
C THR A 168 12.66 16.08 -11.48
N GLY A 169 12.12 16.17 -10.24
CA GLY A 169 12.51 15.36 -9.10
C GLY A 169 11.56 14.19 -8.84
N LEU A 170 12.01 13.27 -7.99
CA LEU A 170 11.23 12.08 -7.64
C LEU A 170 10.05 12.39 -6.68
N MET A 171 10.18 13.44 -5.83
CA MET A 171 9.26 13.66 -4.71
C MET A 171 7.83 13.96 -5.14
N ALA A 172 7.64 14.78 -6.18
CA ALA A 172 6.31 15.07 -6.73
C ALA A 172 5.58 13.78 -7.16
N ARG A 173 6.30 12.84 -7.75
CA ARG A 173 5.77 11.53 -8.13
C ARG A 173 5.45 10.67 -6.90
N LEU A 174 6.35 10.56 -5.92
CA LEU A 174 6.11 9.77 -4.69
C LEU A 174 4.85 10.26 -3.97
N TYR A 175 4.67 11.57 -3.86
CA TYR A 175 3.48 12.16 -3.25
C TYR A 175 2.19 11.79 -4.01
N ARG A 176 2.20 11.83 -5.35
CA ARG A 176 1.03 11.45 -6.16
C ARG A 176 0.71 9.95 -6.13
N GLU A 177 1.70 9.10 -5.89
CA GLU A 177 1.49 7.65 -5.76
C GLU A 177 0.83 7.26 -4.42
N ALA A 178 1.09 8.00 -3.34
CA ALA A 178 0.67 7.62 -2.00
C ALA A 178 -0.86 7.52 -1.81
N PRO A 179 -1.72 8.44 -2.31
CA PRO A 179 -3.15 8.44 -2.01
C PRO A 179 -3.89 7.18 -2.44
N VAL A 180 -3.53 6.59 -3.57
CA VAL A 180 -4.29 5.48 -4.15
C VAL A 180 -4.31 4.25 -3.25
N ASN A 181 -3.23 3.98 -2.52
CA ASN A 181 -3.14 2.83 -1.63
C ASN A 181 -4.12 2.92 -0.44
N SER A 182 -4.53 4.12 -0.04
CA SER A 182 -5.56 4.29 1.00
C SER A 182 -6.99 4.25 0.46
N ILE A 183 -7.18 4.23 -0.88
CA ILE A 183 -8.48 4.32 -1.55
C ILE A 183 -8.93 2.96 -2.07
N TRP A 184 -8.14 2.36 -2.97
CA TRP A 184 -8.51 1.09 -3.60
C TRP A 184 -8.44 -0.08 -2.61
N GLU A 185 -9.02 -1.23 -2.97
CA GLU A 185 -9.10 -2.44 -2.12
C GLU A 185 -9.81 -2.20 -0.76
N GLY A 186 -10.58 -1.15 -0.67
CA GLY A 186 -11.29 -0.70 0.53
C GLY A 186 -10.67 0.54 1.16
N SER A 187 -11.45 1.60 1.26
CA SER A 187 -11.07 2.86 1.89
C SER A 187 -10.90 2.72 3.42
N GLY A 188 -10.37 3.76 4.07
CA GLY A 188 -10.09 3.74 5.51
C GLY A 188 -11.25 3.28 6.39
N ASN A 189 -12.46 3.79 6.16
CA ASN A 189 -13.64 3.38 6.95
C ASN A 189 -13.99 1.90 6.71
N VAL A 190 -13.85 1.41 5.48
CA VAL A 190 -14.08 -0.01 5.16
C VAL A 190 -13.05 -0.88 5.90
N MET A 191 -11.80 -0.45 5.93
CA MET A 191 -10.75 -1.15 6.68
C MET A 191 -11.00 -1.14 8.19
N ALA A 192 -11.41 -0.01 8.77
CA ALA A 192 -11.75 0.07 10.19
C ALA A 192 -12.89 -0.88 10.58
N LEU A 193 -13.95 -0.93 9.78
CA LEU A 193 -15.05 -1.88 9.99
C LEU A 193 -14.61 -3.34 9.81
N ASP A 194 -13.68 -3.59 8.90
CA ASP A 194 -13.16 -4.93 8.65
C ASP A 194 -12.26 -5.40 9.81
N VAL A 195 -11.47 -4.50 10.43
CA VAL A 195 -10.73 -4.80 11.68
C VAL A 195 -11.67 -5.25 12.78
N LEU A 196 -12.77 -4.52 13.02
CA LEU A 196 -13.74 -4.86 14.05
C LEU A 196 -14.36 -6.26 13.82
N ARG A 197 -14.76 -6.53 12.57
CA ARG A 197 -15.32 -7.84 12.20
C ARG A 197 -14.30 -8.97 12.35
N ALA A 198 -13.05 -8.72 11.96
CA ALA A 198 -11.98 -9.70 12.06
C ALA A 198 -11.66 -10.00 13.53
N ALA A 199 -11.47 -8.98 14.36
CA ALA A 199 -11.19 -9.15 15.78
C ALA A 199 -12.29 -9.94 16.52
N GLN A 200 -13.55 -9.72 16.16
CA GLN A 200 -14.67 -10.49 16.74
C GLN A 200 -14.66 -11.97 16.32
N ARG A 201 -14.31 -12.26 15.07
CA ARG A 201 -14.31 -13.64 14.53
C ARG A 201 -13.10 -14.44 14.98
N GLU A 202 -11.95 -13.79 15.09
CA GLU A 202 -10.66 -14.40 15.42
C GLU A 202 -10.29 -14.24 16.91
N ALA A 203 -11.25 -13.87 17.75
CA ALA A 203 -10.99 -13.59 19.17
C ALA A 203 -10.33 -14.76 19.92
N ALA A 204 -10.80 -15.99 19.71
CA ALA A 204 -10.29 -17.15 20.43
C ALA A 204 -8.83 -17.52 20.06
N PRO A 205 -8.43 -17.62 18.78
CA PRO A 205 -7.04 -17.85 18.42
C PRO A 205 -6.09 -16.73 18.90
N LEU A 206 -6.54 -15.47 18.83
CA LEU A 206 -5.73 -14.34 19.29
C LEU A 206 -5.58 -14.33 20.81
N GLN A 207 -6.63 -14.64 21.57
CA GLN A 207 -6.57 -14.73 23.02
C GLN A 207 -5.59 -15.83 23.45
N ALA A 208 -5.65 -17.00 22.84
CA ALA A 208 -4.74 -18.10 23.12
C ALA A 208 -3.26 -17.71 22.93
N TRP A 209 -2.97 -16.83 21.96
CA TRP A 209 -1.61 -16.31 21.74
C TRP A 209 -1.16 -15.36 22.84
N PHE A 210 -2.06 -14.51 23.38
CA PHE A 210 -1.73 -13.59 24.48
C PHE A 210 -1.55 -14.30 25.82
N ASP A 211 -2.11 -15.52 25.95
CA ASP A 211 -2.04 -16.31 27.18
C ASP A 211 -0.76 -17.19 27.24
N THR A 212 0.07 -17.20 26.18
CA THR A 212 1.37 -17.90 26.09
C THR A 212 2.53 -16.97 26.39
#